data_ff5141981cc48b4821b8e9ff6383ef31
#
_entry.id   ff5141981cc48b4821b8e9ff6383ef31
#
_cell.length_a   1.000
_cell.length_b   1.000
_cell.length_c   1.000
_cell.angle_alpha   90.00
_cell.angle_beta   90.00
_cell.angle_gamma   90.00
#
_symmetry.space_group_name_H-M   'P 1'
#
loop_
_entity.id
_entity.type
_entity.pdbx_description
1 polymer ?
#
loop_
_entity_poly.entity_id
_entity_poly.type
_entity_poly.pdbx_seq_one_letter_code
_entity_poly.pdbx_strand_id
1 'polypeptide(L)'
;MRNGYLMAIAPTSSISILVGTTQTIEPVYKRKWFEQNLSGMIPTVVPELNLDNWEFYTPAYDLDQKVLVKAAAVRQKWIDQGQSLNIFMSLDKASGGYLNEIYTLAWQLGVKSTYYLRSQSAESSHLDNKPVADRSVECEGCQ
;
A
#
# COMPACT_ATOMS: atom_id res chain seq x y z
N MET A 1 -31.89 15.64 9.99
CA MET A 1 -31.30 14.67 9.03
C MET A 1 -31.49 13.27 9.55
N ARG A 2 -31.75 12.28 8.69
CA ARG A 2 -31.95 10.88 9.09
C ARG A 2 -30.61 10.18 9.36
N ASN A 3 -29.56 10.53 8.62
CA ASN A 3 -28.20 10.03 8.77
C ASN A 3 -27.26 11.21 8.95
N GLY A 4 -26.38 11.16 9.97
CA GLY A 4 -25.37 12.19 10.24
C GLY A 4 -24.14 12.04 9.36
N TYR A 5 -23.80 10.79 8.98
CA TYR A 5 -22.63 10.42 8.20
C TYR A 5 -23.00 9.35 7.17
N LEU A 6 -22.40 9.39 5.99
CA LEU A 6 -22.76 8.52 4.88
C LEU A 6 -21.59 7.67 4.38
N MET A 7 -20.41 8.26 4.16
CA MET A 7 -19.31 7.60 3.46
C MET A 7 -17.94 7.87 4.09
N ALA A 8 -17.18 6.80 4.26
CA ALA A 8 -15.78 6.80 4.65
C ALA A 8 -14.99 5.77 3.83
N ILE A 9 -13.67 5.89 3.80
CA ILE A 9 -12.80 4.87 3.20
C ILE A 9 -12.05 4.15 4.32
N ALA A 10 -12.45 2.89 4.54
CA ALA A 10 -11.90 2.02 5.57
C ALA A 10 -10.59 1.32 5.10
N PRO A 11 -9.75 0.82 6.01
CA PRO A 11 -8.51 0.12 5.65
C PRO A 11 -8.73 -1.26 5.04
N THR A 12 -9.82 -1.93 5.29
CA THR A 12 -10.27 -3.23 4.72
C THR A 12 -9.24 -4.35 4.74
N SER A 13 -8.29 -4.36 5.68
CA SER A 13 -7.14 -5.27 5.68
C SER A 13 -7.52 -6.75 5.62
N SER A 14 -8.31 -7.23 6.57
CA SER A 14 -8.74 -8.64 6.63
C SER A 14 -9.81 -8.97 5.59
N ILE A 15 -10.71 -8.03 5.31
CA ILE A 15 -11.80 -8.23 4.35
C ILE A 15 -11.23 -8.38 2.94
N SER A 16 -10.20 -7.62 2.59
CA SER A 16 -9.56 -7.72 1.26
C SER A 16 -8.95 -9.10 1.01
N ILE A 17 -8.32 -9.70 2.02
CA ILE A 17 -7.78 -11.06 1.93
C ILE A 17 -8.91 -12.08 1.72
N LEU A 18 -10.01 -11.93 2.48
CA LEU A 18 -11.14 -12.84 2.40
C LEU A 18 -11.80 -12.85 1.02
N VAL A 19 -11.89 -11.68 0.37
CA VAL A 19 -12.52 -11.54 -0.95
C VAL A 19 -11.53 -11.58 -2.12
N GLY A 20 -10.23 -11.77 -1.85
CA GLY A 20 -9.19 -11.87 -2.88
C GLY A 20 -8.95 -10.58 -3.65
N THR A 21 -8.95 -9.44 -2.96
CA THR A 21 -8.68 -8.13 -3.56
C THR A 21 -7.59 -7.38 -2.77
N THR A 22 -7.24 -6.17 -3.23
CA THR A 22 -6.25 -5.32 -2.56
C THR A 22 -6.85 -4.55 -1.39
N GLN A 23 -6.01 -4.21 -0.40
CA GLN A 23 -6.41 -3.40 0.75
C GLN A 23 -6.63 -1.95 0.35
N THR A 24 -7.54 -1.27 1.02
CA THR A 24 -7.82 0.16 0.84
C THR A 24 -8.19 0.54 -0.60
N ILE A 25 -7.98 1.80 -0.96
CA ILE A 25 -8.10 2.36 -2.31
C ILE A 25 -6.73 2.89 -2.79
N GLU A 26 -5.67 2.35 -2.24
CA GLU A 26 -4.28 2.72 -2.48
C GLU A 26 -3.59 1.71 -3.40
N PRO A 27 -2.44 2.07 -3.98
CA PRO A 27 -1.55 1.10 -4.61
C PRO A 27 -1.13 0.01 -3.62
N VAL A 28 -0.88 -1.17 -4.14
CA VAL A 28 -0.39 -2.28 -3.32
C VAL A 28 0.96 -1.93 -2.68
N TYR A 29 1.16 -2.28 -1.41
CA TYR A 29 2.45 -2.02 -0.78
C TYR A 29 3.53 -3.02 -1.21
N LYS A 30 3.12 -4.25 -1.54
CA LYS A 30 3.96 -5.32 -2.11
C LYS A 30 3.15 -6.15 -3.08
N ARG A 31 3.83 -6.79 -4.05
CA ARG A 31 3.19 -7.75 -4.97
C ARG A 31 2.92 -9.09 -4.30
N LYS A 32 3.79 -9.48 -3.35
CA LYS A 32 3.70 -10.71 -2.55
C LYS A 32 4.15 -10.44 -1.12
N TRP A 33 3.47 -11.02 -0.14
CA TRP A 33 3.85 -10.91 1.27
C TRP A 33 3.31 -12.08 2.08
N PHE A 34 3.75 -12.17 3.31
CA PHE A 34 3.15 -13.05 4.30
C PHE A 34 2.32 -12.23 5.28
N GLU A 35 1.05 -12.58 5.40
CA GLU A 35 0.16 -12.02 6.40
C GLU A 35 0.22 -12.89 7.65
N GLN A 36 0.63 -12.31 8.77
CA GLN A 36 0.65 -13.00 10.05
C GLN A 36 -0.63 -12.70 10.83
N ASN A 37 -1.36 -13.75 11.17
CA ASN A 37 -2.55 -13.66 12.02
C ASN A 37 -2.53 -14.74 13.11
N LEU A 38 -3.60 -14.85 13.90
CA LEU A 38 -3.72 -15.85 14.98
C LEU A 38 -3.67 -17.30 14.46
N SER A 39 -4.01 -17.54 13.21
CA SER A 39 -3.99 -18.86 12.58
C SER A 39 -2.64 -19.21 11.95
N GLY A 40 -1.69 -18.28 11.93
CA GLY A 40 -0.35 -18.48 11.38
C GLY A 40 0.02 -17.49 10.27
N MET A 41 0.99 -17.87 9.44
CA MET A 41 1.46 -17.08 8.30
C MET A 41 0.76 -17.53 7.02
N ILE A 42 0.06 -16.60 6.37
CA ILE A 42 -0.67 -16.82 5.12
C ILE A 42 0.10 -16.16 3.98
N PRO A 43 0.59 -16.93 2.99
CA PRO A 43 1.17 -16.34 1.78
C PRO A 43 0.08 -15.63 0.98
N THR A 44 0.29 -14.37 0.69
CA THR A 44 -0.67 -13.51 -0.01
C THR A 44 -0.01 -12.87 -1.23
N VAL A 45 -0.73 -12.79 -2.33
CA VAL A 45 -0.31 -12.13 -3.56
C VAL A 45 -1.39 -11.15 -4.01
N VAL A 46 -1.02 -10.16 -4.82
CA VAL A 46 -2.03 -9.29 -5.44
C VAL A 46 -2.89 -10.11 -6.41
N PRO A 47 -4.16 -9.72 -6.62
CA PRO A 47 -5.08 -10.45 -7.47
C PRO A 47 -4.54 -10.71 -8.88
N GLU A 48 -4.71 -11.93 -9.38
CA GLU A 48 -4.37 -12.33 -10.76
C GLU A 48 -2.92 -12.05 -11.18
N LEU A 49 -1.99 -11.93 -10.23
CA LEU A 49 -0.58 -11.65 -10.53
C LEU A 49 0.01 -12.71 -11.46
N ASN A 50 0.54 -12.24 -12.58
CA ASN A 50 1.26 -13.05 -13.57
C ASN A 50 2.41 -12.23 -14.19
N LEU A 51 3.15 -12.80 -15.13
CA LEU A 51 4.29 -12.14 -15.77
C LEU A 51 3.86 -10.95 -16.63
N ASP A 52 2.70 -11.05 -17.28
CA ASP A 52 2.23 -10.03 -18.24
C ASP A 52 1.72 -8.76 -17.52
N ASN A 53 1.24 -8.90 -16.27
CA ASN A 53 0.71 -7.77 -15.50
C ASN A 53 1.60 -7.33 -14.33
N TRP A 54 2.78 -7.93 -14.18
CA TRP A 54 3.73 -7.62 -13.11
C TRP A 54 4.03 -6.13 -12.98
N GLU A 55 4.25 -5.45 -14.09
CA GLU A 55 4.62 -4.02 -14.14
C GLU A 55 3.44 -3.10 -13.80
N PHE A 56 2.20 -3.56 -13.95
CA PHE A 56 1.02 -2.77 -13.61
C PHE A 56 0.81 -2.64 -12.09
N TYR A 57 1.36 -3.55 -11.31
CA TYR A 57 1.32 -3.49 -9.85
C TYR A 57 2.54 -2.75 -9.29
N THR A 58 2.59 -1.44 -9.49
CA THR A 58 3.66 -0.61 -8.91
C THR A 58 3.50 -0.53 -7.40
N PRO A 59 4.49 -0.98 -6.60
CA PRO A 59 4.43 -0.89 -5.14
C PRO A 59 4.32 0.56 -4.66
N ALA A 60 3.57 0.77 -3.59
CA ALA A 60 3.34 2.09 -3.01
C ALA A 60 4.64 2.80 -2.57
N TYR A 61 5.65 2.03 -2.18
CA TYR A 61 6.98 2.55 -1.79
C TYR A 61 7.78 3.14 -2.97
N ASP A 62 7.48 2.71 -4.20
CA ASP A 62 8.16 3.18 -5.40
C ASP A 62 7.53 4.46 -5.97
N LEU A 63 6.34 4.83 -5.48
CA LEU A 63 5.60 6.01 -5.93
C LEU A 63 5.95 7.26 -5.13
N ASP A 64 5.86 8.41 -5.79
CA ASP A 64 5.84 9.70 -5.08
C ASP A 64 4.56 9.81 -4.24
N GLN A 65 4.71 9.92 -2.92
CA GLN A 65 3.59 9.99 -1.99
C GLN A 65 2.69 11.21 -2.22
N LYS A 66 3.20 12.25 -2.85
CA LYS A 66 2.38 13.41 -3.27
C LYS A 66 1.26 13.02 -4.23
N VAL A 67 1.48 11.99 -5.06
CA VAL A 67 0.44 11.46 -5.97
C VAL A 67 -0.69 10.82 -5.16
N LEU A 68 -0.36 10.06 -4.11
CA LEU A 68 -1.36 9.43 -3.24
C LEU A 68 -2.19 10.49 -2.51
N VAL A 69 -1.54 11.52 -1.98
CA VAL A 69 -2.21 12.65 -1.31
C VAL A 69 -3.14 13.39 -2.29
N LYS A 70 -2.69 13.69 -3.51
CA LYS A 70 -3.53 14.32 -4.53
C LYS A 70 -4.73 13.47 -4.89
N ALA A 71 -4.55 12.16 -5.08
CA ALA A 71 -5.65 11.24 -5.35
C ALA A 71 -6.64 11.17 -4.17
N ALA A 72 -6.13 11.17 -2.92
CA ALA A 72 -6.96 11.24 -1.72
C ALA A 72 -7.77 12.54 -1.64
N ALA A 73 -7.18 13.67 -2.00
CA ALA A 73 -7.86 14.96 -2.04
C ALA A 73 -9.00 15.01 -3.05
N VAL A 74 -8.84 14.36 -4.20
CA VAL A 74 -9.93 14.22 -5.19
C VAL A 74 -11.09 13.41 -4.62
N ARG A 75 -10.80 12.27 -3.98
CA ARG A 75 -11.83 11.43 -3.32
C ARG A 75 -12.51 12.15 -2.16
N GLN A 76 -11.76 12.94 -1.38
CA GLN A 76 -12.27 13.64 -0.20
C GLN A 76 -13.44 14.59 -0.52
N LYS A 77 -13.54 15.07 -1.75
CA LYS A 77 -14.68 15.92 -2.20
C LYS A 77 -16.01 15.17 -2.24
N TRP A 78 -15.99 13.84 -2.31
CA TRP A 78 -17.15 12.98 -2.53
C TRP A 78 -17.55 12.16 -1.31
N ILE A 79 -16.77 12.25 -0.23
CA ILE A 79 -17.03 11.57 1.04
C ILE A 79 -17.12 12.58 2.17
N ASP A 80 -17.98 12.32 3.13
CA ASP A 80 -18.21 13.20 4.28
C ASP A 80 -17.35 12.86 5.51
N GLN A 81 -16.78 11.65 5.53
CA GLN A 81 -15.87 11.18 6.57
C GLN A 81 -14.39 11.20 6.12
N GLY A 82 -13.49 10.69 6.95
CA GLY A 82 -12.08 10.51 6.64
C GLY A 82 -11.80 9.32 5.72
N GLN A 83 -10.54 9.20 5.33
CA GLN A 83 -10.00 8.05 4.59
C GLN A 83 -8.82 7.48 5.36
N SER A 84 -8.68 6.16 5.34
CA SER A 84 -7.50 5.46 5.87
C SER A 84 -6.35 5.57 4.87
N LEU A 85 -5.83 6.78 4.69
CA LEU A 85 -4.72 7.08 3.78
C LEU A 85 -3.39 6.74 4.44
N ASN A 86 -2.73 5.68 3.99
CA ASN A 86 -1.37 5.36 4.41
C ASN A 86 -0.35 6.19 3.63
N ILE A 87 0.75 6.50 4.30
CA ILE A 87 1.94 7.11 3.68
C ILE A 87 3.04 6.05 3.71
N PHE A 88 3.69 5.84 2.58
CA PHE A 88 4.73 4.83 2.42
C PHE A 88 6.09 5.50 2.22
N MET A 89 7.07 5.09 3.01
CA MET A 89 8.38 5.71 2.99
C MET A 89 9.47 4.66 3.00
N SER A 90 10.29 4.67 1.97
CA SER A 90 11.54 3.95 1.96
C SER A 90 12.59 4.73 2.74
N LEU A 91 13.33 4.05 3.64
CA LEU A 91 14.27 4.72 4.57
C LEU A 91 15.43 5.43 3.86
N ASP A 92 15.78 5.02 2.65
CA ASP A 92 16.75 5.69 1.79
C ASP A 92 16.27 7.05 1.26
N LYS A 93 14.96 7.24 1.14
CA LYS A 93 14.29 8.48 0.70
C LYS A 93 13.72 9.28 1.87
N ALA A 94 13.77 8.72 3.10
CA ALA A 94 13.18 9.33 4.27
C ALA A 94 13.94 10.59 4.68
N SER A 95 13.25 11.72 4.70
CA SER A 95 13.73 12.96 5.32
C SER A 95 12.61 13.68 6.03
N GLY A 96 12.95 14.39 7.11
CA GLY A 96 11.97 15.21 7.83
C GLY A 96 11.36 16.29 6.93
N GLY A 97 12.12 16.83 5.99
CA GLY A 97 11.64 17.78 4.99
C GLY A 97 10.58 17.19 4.08
N TYR A 98 10.84 16.02 3.51
CA TYR A 98 9.88 15.33 2.64
C TYR A 98 8.59 14.94 3.38
N LEU A 99 8.69 14.45 4.61
CA LEU A 99 7.51 14.17 5.44
C LEU A 99 6.69 15.43 5.68
N ASN A 100 7.35 16.54 6.06
CA ASN A 100 6.67 17.81 6.27
C ASN A 100 5.95 18.29 5.00
N GLU A 101 6.57 18.16 3.83
CA GLU A 101 5.93 18.49 2.55
C GLU A 101 4.67 17.67 2.30
N ILE A 102 4.71 16.34 2.55
CA ILE A 102 3.56 15.45 2.33
C ILE A 102 2.40 15.81 3.25
N TYR A 103 2.64 15.97 4.55
CA TYR A 103 1.59 16.31 5.51
C TYR A 103 1.05 17.72 5.30
N THR A 104 1.92 18.68 4.96
CA THR A 104 1.50 20.04 4.60
C THR A 104 0.62 20.02 3.34
N LEU A 105 1.00 19.26 2.31
CA LEU A 105 0.22 19.12 1.10
C LEU A 105 -1.16 18.49 1.39
N ALA A 106 -1.20 17.44 2.22
CA ALA A 106 -2.45 16.80 2.62
C ALA A 106 -3.40 17.80 3.30
N TRP A 107 -2.88 18.58 4.24
CA TRP A 107 -3.63 19.62 4.92
C TRP A 107 -4.12 20.72 3.94
N GLN A 108 -3.24 21.23 3.09
CA GLN A 108 -3.58 22.28 2.11
C GLN A 108 -4.66 21.83 1.11
N LEU A 109 -4.66 20.55 0.74
CA LEU A 109 -5.64 19.98 -0.17
C LEU A 109 -6.94 19.52 0.52
N GLY A 110 -7.07 19.72 1.83
CA GLY A 110 -8.27 19.41 2.59
C GLY A 110 -8.50 17.92 2.85
N VAL A 111 -7.46 17.10 2.85
CA VAL A 111 -7.55 15.70 3.28
C VAL A 111 -7.78 15.67 4.78
N LYS A 112 -8.88 15.02 5.23
CA LYS A 112 -9.31 15.04 6.63
C LYS A 112 -8.45 14.20 7.55
N SER A 113 -7.89 13.11 7.05
CA SER A 113 -7.10 12.16 7.86
C SER A 113 -6.03 11.48 7.04
N THR A 114 -4.92 11.17 7.71
CA THR A 114 -3.93 10.16 7.32
C THR A 114 -4.03 9.00 8.31
N TYR A 115 -3.46 7.84 7.97
CA TYR A 115 -3.51 6.66 8.82
C TYR A 115 -2.10 6.26 9.25
N TYR A 116 -1.53 5.18 8.74
CA TYR A 116 -0.18 4.76 9.11
C TYR A 116 0.89 5.45 8.26
N LEU A 117 2.02 5.77 8.90
CA LEU A 117 3.29 5.95 8.21
C LEU A 117 3.98 4.58 8.18
N ARG A 118 4.05 3.98 6.99
CA ARG A 118 4.70 2.69 6.77
C ARG A 118 6.11 2.91 6.25
N SER A 119 7.10 2.42 6.97
CA SER A 119 8.51 2.50 6.56
C SER A 119 9.04 1.13 6.14
N GLN A 120 9.94 1.13 5.17
CA GLN A 120 10.61 -0.07 4.65
C GLN A 120 12.11 0.19 4.53
N SER A 121 12.96 -0.77 4.95
CA SER A 121 14.40 -0.69 4.74
C SER A 121 14.77 -0.92 3.26
N ALA A 122 15.90 -0.38 2.81
CA ALA A 122 16.38 -0.55 1.44
C ALA A 122 16.58 -2.04 1.06
N GLU A 123 17.02 -2.87 2.01
CA GLU A 123 17.24 -4.30 1.78
C GLU A 123 15.95 -5.07 1.45
N SER A 124 14.83 -4.69 2.05
CA SER A 124 13.55 -5.36 1.80
C SER A 124 12.92 -5.00 0.44
N SER A 125 13.34 -3.91 -0.18
CA SER A 125 12.82 -3.48 -1.49
C SER A 125 13.36 -4.33 -2.65
N HIS A 126 14.57 -4.86 -2.53
CA HIS A 126 15.21 -5.65 -3.60
C HIS A 126 14.59 -7.05 -3.79
N LEU A 127 13.96 -7.60 -2.76
CA LEU A 127 13.35 -8.94 -2.82
C LEU A 127 12.03 -8.98 -3.62
N ASP A 128 11.34 -7.85 -3.75
CA ASP A 128 10.04 -7.75 -4.44
C ASP A 128 10.16 -7.46 -5.94
N ASN A 129 11.36 -7.08 -6.43
CA ASN A 129 11.53 -6.56 -7.79
C ASN A 129 11.85 -7.61 -8.85
N LYS A 130 11.95 -8.91 -8.49
CA LYS A 130 12.21 -9.97 -9.48
C LYS A 130 10.97 -10.81 -9.76
N PRO A 131 10.58 -10.97 -11.05
CA PRO A 131 9.59 -11.96 -11.46
C PRO A 131 9.99 -13.36 -11.01
N VAL A 132 9.01 -14.22 -10.73
CA VAL A 132 9.23 -15.60 -10.23
C VAL A 132 10.03 -16.46 -11.21
N ALA A 133 10.00 -16.13 -12.49
CA ALA A 133 10.71 -16.88 -13.53
C ALA A 133 12.24 -16.79 -13.46
N ASP A 134 12.78 -15.81 -12.73
CA ASP A 134 14.24 -15.60 -12.63
C ASP A 134 14.85 -16.21 -11.34
N ARG A 135 14.05 -16.90 -10.54
CA ARG A 135 14.55 -17.75 -9.47
C ARG A 135 14.71 -19.16 -10.02
N SER A 136 15.81 -19.41 -10.72
CA SER A 136 16.40 -20.75 -10.71
C SER A 136 16.68 -21.07 -9.23
N VAL A 137 15.75 -21.79 -8.62
CA VAL A 137 16.01 -22.43 -7.33
C VAL A 137 17.00 -23.53 -7.64
N GLU A 138 18.28 -23.19 -7.59
CA GLU A 138 19.32 -24.19 -7.38
C GLU A 138 19.01 -24.84 -6.02
N CYS A 139 18.42 -25.99 -6.07
CA CYS A 139 18.19 -26.83 -4.92
C CYS A 139 19.57 -27.38 -4.49
N GLU A 140 20.33 -26.58 -3.72
CA GLU A 140 21.55 -27.04 -3.03
C GLU A 140 21.21 -27.95 -1.85
N GLY A 141 20.33 -28.89 -2.01
CA GLY A 141 19.89 -29.75 -0.91
C GLY A 141 19.45 -31.16 -1.27
N CYS A 142 19.65 -31.60 -2.50
CA CYS A 142 19.42 -32.99 -2.87
C CYS A 142 20.76 -33.74 -3.02
N GLN A 143 21.35 -34.13 -1.89
CA GLN A 143 22.27 -35.26 -1.75
C GLN A 143 21.76 -36.20 -0.69
#